data_24791d85e54d06cfa8581c8e64c6a2f2
#
_entry.id   24791d85e54d06cfa8581c8e64c6a2f2
#
_cell.length_a   1.000
_cell.length_b   1.000
_cell.length_c   1.000
_cell.angle_alpha   90.00
_cell.angle_beta   90.00
_cell.angle_gamma   90.00
#
_symmetry.space_group_name_H-M   'P 1'
#
loop_
_entity.id
_entity.type
_entity.pdbx_description
1 polymer ?
#
loop_
_entity_poly.entity_id
_entity_poly.type
_entity_poly.pdbx_seq_one_letter_code
_entity_poly.pdbx_strand_id
1 'polypeptide(L)'
;SPFCETFFDNAIAKREDLIGELNQGWSVGKRLLQYERNATTRSKPKKKANEKPKLNVYASTAKQYLGEDGQGRINDTDLRGDVLEQVMNERALSLTTTRVVEESRSSGAPGAATSIFKMVGSSLTKSGSELKSRLRGTSGLVWESNDFTADELESTRGWLRDRAVTIYGGTNEVQQNIIAKRVLGLPD
;
A
#
# COMPACT_ATOMS: atom_id res chain seq x y z
N SER A 1 16.88 2.11 -4.67
CA SER A 1 16.14 2.08 -3.40
C SER A 1 16.03 3.49 -2.84
N PRO A 2 14.89 3.87 -2.25
CA PRO A 2 14.73 5.17 -1.60
C PRO A 2 15.35 5.22 -0.20
N PHE A 3 16.06 4.20 0.24
CA PHE A 3 16.77 4.22 1.52
C PHE A 3 17.98 5.15 1.41
N CYS A 4 18.07 6.10 2.35
CA CYS A 4 19.08 7.14 2.40
C CYS A 4 19.76 7.12 3.77
N GLU A 5 21.04 7.47 3.78
CA GLU A 5 21.77 7.84 4.98
C GLU A 5 22.09 9.33 4.91
N THR A 6 22.01 10.01 6.03
CA THR A 6 22.35 11.43 6.13
C THR A 6 23.51 11.57 7.09
N PHE A 7 24.60 12.11 6.60
CA PHE A 7 25.81 12.37 7.39
C PHE A 7 25.86 13.85 7.77
N PHE A 8 26.05 14.14 9.05
CA PHE A 8 26.24 15.47 9.58
C PHE A 8 27.71 15.64 9.96
N ASP A 9 28.45 16.37 9.13
CA ASP A 9 29.85 16.71 9.41
C ASP A 9 29.94 18.18 9.79
N ASN A 10 30.30 18.45 11.05
CA ASN A 10 30.36 19.78 11.63
C ASN A 10 29.12 20.67 11.40
N ALA A 11 27.96 20.07 11.26
CA ALA A 11 26.70 20.78 11.08
C ALA A 11 26.31 21.52 12.35
N ILE A 12 26.03 22.82 12.22
CA ILE A 12 25.67 23.69 13.31
C ILE A 12 24.17 23.97 13.27
N ALA A 13 23.48 23.71 14.39
CA ALA A 13 22.12 24.17 14.62
C ALA A 13 22.14 25.24 15.72
N LYS A 14 21.35 26.29 15.56
CA LYS A 14 21.25 27.34 16.57
C LYS A 14 20.36 26.88 17.71
N ARG A 15 20.62 27.36 18.92
CA ARG A 15 19.81 27.04 20.10
C ARG A 15 18.35 27.49 19.95
N GLU A 16 18.12 28.58 19.25
CA GLU A 16 16.78 29.13 18.97
C GLU A 16 15.95 28.27 18.05
N ASP A 17 16.60 27.36 17.27
CA ASP A 17 15.93 26.42 16.39
C ASP A 17 15.52 25.13 17.11
N LEU A 18 15.73 25.00 18.42
CA LEU A 18 15.34 23.85 19.21
C LEU A 18 13.81 23.74 19.30
N ILE A 19 13.28 22.64 18.82
CA ILE A 19 11.84 22.33 18.93
C ILE A 19 11.58 21.54 20.21
N GLY A 20 10.86 22.14 21.15
CA GLY A 20 10.56 21.55 22.44
C GLY A 20 11.71 21.70 23.45
N GLU A 21 11.74 20.82 24.43
CA GLU A 21 12.75 20.83 25.49
C GLU A 21 13.94 19.93 25.15
N LEU A 22 15.11 20.26 25.71
CA LEU A 22 16.31 19.46 25.56
C LEU A 22 16.06 18.02 26.05
N ASN A 23 16.50 17.02 25.25
CA ASN A 23 16.32 15.59 25.52
C ASN A 23 14.87 15.08 25.49
N GLN A 24 13.90 15.89 25.02
CA GLN A 24 12.49 15.52 24.87
C GLN A 24 12.07 15.21 23.41
N GLY A 25 13.03 15.00 22.51
CA GLY A 25 12.80 14.79 21.09
C GLY A 25 11.85 13.62 20.77
N TRP A 26 11.81 12.58 21.63
CA TRP A 26 10.90 11.46 21.42
C TRP A 26 9.41 11.85 21.52
N SER A 27 9.05 12.81 22.37
CA SER A 27 7.68 13.32 22.43
C SER A 27 7.28 14.06 21.16
N VAL A 28 8.19 14.82 20.57
CA VAL A 28 8.03 15.48 19.26
C VAL A 28 7.89 14.43 18.16
N GLY A 29 8.77 13.42 18.12
CA GLY A 29 8.71 12.32 17.16
C GLY A 29 7.40 11.56 17.21
N LYS A 30 6.91 11.19 18.41
CA LYS A 30 5.59 10.55 18.58
C LYS A 30 4.44 11.42 18.02
N ARG A 31 4.49 12.72 18.21
CA ARG A 31 3.49 13.64 17.71
C ARG A 31 3.52 13.73 16.19
N LEU A 32 4.71 13.82 15.59
CA LEU A 32 4.91 13.79 14.14
C LEU A 32 4.29 12.52 13.52
N LEU A 33 4.59 11.35 14.08
CA LEU A 33 4.04 10.07 13.60
C LEU A 33 2.51 9.99 13.71
N GLN A 34 1.91 10.66 14.70
CA GLN A 34 0.44 10.76 14.78
C GLN A 34 -0.14 11.58 13.62
N TYR A 35 0.49 12.71 13.27
CA TYR A 35 0.05 13.54 12.15
C TYR A 35 0.24 12.83 10.80
N GLU A 36 1.34 12.10 10.62
CA GLU A 36 1.59 11.30 9.42
C GLU A 36 0.48 10.26 9.19
N ARG A 37 0.10 9.51 10.23
CA ARG A 37 -1.01 8.54 10.16
C ARG A 37 -2.33 9.20 9.74
N ASN A 38 -2.61 10.38 10.27
CA ASN A 38 -3.82 11.13 9.93
C ASN A 38 -3.78 11.68 8.49
N ALA A 39 -2.61 12.06 7.98
CA ALA A 39 -2.46 12.53 6.60
C ALA A 39 -2.73 11.41 5.59
N THR A 40 -2.29 10.18 5.87
CA THR A 40 -2.51 9.01 5.01
C THR A 40 -4.00 8.65 4.90
N THR A 41 -4.79 8.88 5.96
CA THR A 41 -6.25 8.66 5.95
C THR A 41 -7.04 9.79 5.30
N ARG A 42 -6.42 10.97 5.11
CA ARG A 42 -7.06 12.17 4.52
C ARG A 42 -7.00 12.24 2.99
N SER A 43 -6.20 11.43 2.33
CA SER A 43 -6.18 11.35 0.87
C SER A 43 -7.54 10.81 0.37
N LYS A 44 -8.42 11.74 0.01
CA LYS A 44 -9.70 11.40 -0.64
C LYS A 44 -9.39 10.71 -1.95
N PRO A 45 -9.99 9.53 -2.23
CA PRO A 45 -10.05 9.07 -3.60
C PRO A 45 -10.77 10.15 -4.41
N LYS A 46 -10.11 10.71 -5.43
CA LYS A 46 -10.77 11.62 -6.36
C LYS A 46 -11.84 10.81 -7.08
N LYS A 47 -13.11 10.94 -6.66
CA LYS A 47 -14.25 10.47 -7.43
C LYS A 47 -14.26 11.29 -8.73
N LYS A 48 -13.82 10.72 -9.81
CA LYS A 48 -14.18 11.21 -11.14
C LYS A 48 -15.63 10.76 -11.38
N ALA A 49 -16.56 11.68 -11.17
CA ALA A 49 -17.94 11.49 -11.61
C ALA A 49 -17.93 11.35 -13.13
N ASN A 50 -18.59 10.32 -13.68
CA ASN A 50 -18.84 10.06 -15.11
C ASN A 50 -17.76 9.34 -15.94
N GLU A 51 -16.80 8.62 -15.38
CA GLU A 51 -16.06 7.64 -16.19
C GLU A 51 -16.83 6.32 -16.26
N LYS A 52 -17.03 5.78 -17.47
CA LYS A 52 -17.48 4.37 -17.67
C LYS A 52 -16.57 3.47 -16.85
N PRO A 53 -17.10 2.40 -16.26
CA PRO A 53 -16.28 1.47 -15.48
C PRO A 53 -15.13 0.97 -16.37
N LYS A 54 -13.92 1.45 -16.10
CA LYS A 54 -12.72 0.94 -16.77
C LYS A 54 -12.52 -0.50 -16.30
N LEU A 55 -12.19 -1.36 -17.25
CA LEU A 55 -11.76 -2.70 -16.90
C LEU A 55 -10.64 -2.62 -15.85
N ASN A 56 -10.73 -3.44 -14.82
CA ASN A 56 -9.69 -3.49 -13.78
C ASN A 56 -8.32 -3.76 -14.41
N VAL A 57 -7.28 -3.12 -13.90
CA VAL A 57 -5.92 -3.22 -14.45
C VAL A 57 -5.42 -4.67 -14.55
N TYR A 58 -5.75 -5.52 -13.58
CA TYR A 58 -5.37 -6.94 -13.62
C TYR A 58 -6.10 -7.66 -14.77
N ALA A 59 -7.40 -7.44 -14.90
CA ALA A 59 -8.19 -8.05 -15.95
C ALA A 59 -7.77 -7.57 -17.34
N SER A 60 -7.43 -6.29 -17.52
CA SER A 60 -6.92 -5.79 -18.81
C SER A 60 -5.55 -6.38 -19.15
N THR A 61 -4.64 -6.45 -18.17
CA THR A 61 -3.33 -7.09 -18.36
C THR A 61 -3.48 -8.58 -18.67
N ALA A 62 -4.33 -9.29 -17.92
CA ALA A 62 -4.56 -10.71 -18.17
C ALA A 62 -5.09 -10.98 -19.59
N LYS A 63 -6.07 -10.21 -20.06
CA LYS A 63 -6.60 -10.35 -21.40
C LYS A 63 -5.56 -10.07 -22.48
N GLN A 64 -4.69 -9.09 -22.24
CA GLN A 64 -3.61 -8.73 -23.18
C GLN A 64 -2.59 -9.86 -23.35
N TYR A 65 -2.19 -10.53 -22.28
CA TYR A 65 -1.10 -11.52 -22.29
C TYR A 65 -1.57 -12.98 -22.37
N LEU A 66 -2.75 -13.28 -21.84
CA LEU A 66 -3.31 -14.63 -21.78
C LEU A 66 -4.46 -14.85 -22.76
N GLY A 67 -4.99 -13.77 -23.36
CA GLY A 67 -6.13 -13.82 -24.26
C GLY A 67 -7.48 -13.95 -23.55
N GLU A 68 -8.51 -14.03 -24.38
CA GLU A 68 -9.91 -14.17 -23.96
C GLU A 68 -10.53 -15.43 -24.53
N ASP A 69 -11.46 -16.04 -23.79
CA ASP A 69 -12.32 -17.10 -24.31
C ASP A 69 -13.47 -16.55 -25.16
N GLY A 70 -14.27 -17.43 -25.74
CA GLY A 70 -15.41 -17.05 -26.59
C GLY A 70 -16.51 -16.23 -25.88
N GLN A 71 -16.40 -16.04 -24.56
CA GLN A 71 -17.31 -15.23 -23.74
C GLN A 71 -16.65 -13.94 -23.21
N GLY A 72 -15.45 -13.61 -23.70
CA GLY A 72 -14.72 -12.41 -23.28
C GLY A 72 -14.12 -12.52 -21.87
N ARG A 73 -13.96 -13.73 -21.31
CA ARG A 73 -13.34 -13.97 -20.00
C ARG A 73 -11.85 -14.26 -20.20
N ILE A 74 -11.04 -13.99 -19.18
CA ILE A 74 -9.62 -14.38 -19.14
C ILE A 74 -9.53 -15.89 -19.42
N ASN A 75 -8.71 -16.27 -20.39
CA ASN A 75 -8.63 -17.65 -20.90
C ASN A 75 -8.05 -18.63 -19.85
N ASP A 76 -7.08 -18.17 -19.03
CA ASP A 76 -6.53 -18.94 -17.91
C ASP A 76 -7.50 -18.90 -16.71
N THR A 77 -8.02 -20.06 -16.31
CA THR A 77 -9.03 -20.18 -15.23
C THR A 77 -8.45 -19.90 -13.85
N ASP A 78 -7.22 -20.30 -13.60
CA ASP A 78 -6.57 -20.15 -12.29
C ASP A 78 -6.19 -18.68 -12.06
N LEU A 79 -5.53 -18.06 -13.03
CA LEU A 79 -5.20 -16.63 -12.96
C LEU A 79 -6.45 -15.75 -12.98
N ARG A 80 -7.54 -16.19 -13.61
CA ARG A 80 -8.84 -15.51 -13.51
C ARG A 80 -9.38 -15.55 -12.07
N GLY A 81 -9.22 -16.66 -11.36
CA GLY A 81 -9.55 -16.80 -9.95
C GLY A 81 -8.75 -15.82 -9.09
N ASP A 82 -7.43 -15.78 -9.27
CA ASP A 82 -6.51 -14.89 -8.56
C ASP A 82 -6.85 -13.40 -8.81
N VAL A 83 -7.20 -13.04 -10.04
CA VAL A 83 -7.64 -11.67 -10.39
C VAL A 83 -8.92 -11.30 -9.64
N LEU A 84 -9.90 -12.20 -9.60
CA LEU A 84 -11.16 -11.95 -8.88
C LEU A 84 -10.92 -11.79 -7.38
N GLU A 85 -10.13 -12.65 -6.77
CA GLU A 85 -9.79 -12.57 -5.35
C GLU A 85 -9.08 -11.26 -5.01
N GLN A 86 -8.07 -10.88 -5.78
CA GLN A 86 -7.35 -9.62 -5.58
C GLN A 86 -8.30 -8.41 -5.65
N VAL A 87 -9.15 -8.34 -6.67
CA VAL A 87 -10.11 -7.24 -6.86
C VAL A 87 -11.14 -7.18 -5.74
N MET A 88 -11.65 -8.33 -5.30
CA MET A 88 -12.61 -8.42 -4.18
C MET A 88 -11.98 -7.92 -2.89
N ASN A 89 -10.76 -8.35 -2.58
CA ASN A 89 -10.05 -7.94 -1.37
C ASN A 89 -9.68 -6.45 -1.38
N GLU A 90 -9.22 -5.90 -2.51
CA GLU A 90 -9.00 -4.46 -2.67
C GLU A 90 -10.30 -3.67 -2.49
N ARG A 91 -11.41 -4.17 -3.01
CA ARG A 91 -12.72 -3.54 -2.85
C ARG A 91 -13.19 -3.57 -1.40
N ALA A 92 -13.03 -4.70 -0.72
CA ALA A 92 -13.37 -4.85 0.70
C ALA A 92 -12.57 -3.87 1.57
N LEU A 93 -11.26 -3.76 1.33
CA LEU A 93 -10.41 -2.80 2.03
C LEU A 93 -10.86 -1.35 1.76
N SER A 94 -11.16 -1.01 0.51
CA SER A 94 -11.63 0.33 0.13
C SER A 94 -12.95 0.70 0.85
N LEU A 95 -13.91 -0.22 0.90
CA LEU A 95 -15.19 -0.02 1.60
C LEU A 95 -14.99 0.12 3.11
N THR A 96 -14.13 -0.69 3.70
CA THR A 96 -13.78 -0.62 5.12
C THR A 96 -13.10 0.70 5.46
N THR A 97 -12.19 1.17 4.61
CA THR A 97 -11.53 2.47 4.76
C THR A 97 -12.56 3.61 4.72
N THR A 98 -13.50 3.56 3.77
CA THR A 98 -14.57 4.58 3.67
C THR A 98 -15.40 4.62 4.95
N ARG A 99 -15.84 3.47 5.44
CA ARG A 99 -16.61 3.36 6.70
C ARG A 99 -15.87 3.96 7.88
N VAL A 100 -14.60 3.59 8.08
CA VAL A 100 -13.79 4.09 9.20
C VAL A 100 -13.54 5.59 9.11
N VAL A 101 -13.36 6.14 7.91
CA VAL A 101 -13.25 7.59 7.70
C VAL A 101 -14.57 8.30 8.07
N GLU A 102 -15.71 7.74 7.73
CA GLU A 102 -17.03 8.28 8.10
C GLU A 102 -17.25 8.21 9.61
N GLU A 103 -16.95 7.09 10.24
CA GLU A 103 -17.02 6.92 11.71
C GLU A 103 -16.08 7.90 12.44
N SER A 104 -14.85 8.10 11.95
CA SER A 104 -13.91 9.04 12.57
C SER A 104 -14.35 10.51 12.47
N ARG A 105 -15.15 10.88 11.45
CA ARG A 105 -15.71 12.21 11.31
C ARG A 105 -16.79 12.49 12.36
N SER A 106 -17.52 11.47 12.77
CA SER A 106 -18.57 11.57 13.80
C SER A 106 -18.01 11.48 15.22
N SER A 107 -16.95 10.71 15.44
CA SER A 107 -16.37 10.47 16.77
C SER A 107 -15.17 11.35 17.12
N GLY A 108 -14.60 12.05 16.15
CA GLY A 108 -13.42 12.95 16.33
C GLY A 108 -12.09 12.25 16.55
N ALA A 109 -12.02 10.92 16.59
CA ALA A 109 -10.79 10.15 16.81
C ALA A 109 -10.58 9.09 15.70
N PRO A 110 -9.37 8.96 15.16
CA PRO A 110 -9.05 7.84 14.28
C PRO A 110 -9.11 6.55 15.09
N GLY A 111 -9.97 5.63 14.68
CA GLY A 111 -10.12 4.34 15.33
C GLY A 111 -8.84 3.48 15.22
N ALA A 112 -8.73 2.48 16.09
CA ALA A 112 -7.66 1.47 16.08
C ALA A 112 -7.56 0.69 14.74
N ALA A 113 -8.54 0.82 13.87
CA ALA A 113 -8.60 0.24 12.52
C ALA A 113 -7.46 0.68 11.58
N THR A 114 -6.73 1.77 11.87
CA THR A 114 -5.60 2.23 11.04
C THR A 114 -4.49 1.20 10.90
N SER A 115 -4.24 0.39 11.96
CA SER A 115 -3.25 -0.69 11.92
C SER A 115 -3.67 -1.83 10.98
N ILE A 116 -4.98 -2.11 10.88
CA ILE A 116 -5.54 -3.07 9.94
C ILE A 116 -5.29 -2.60 8.50
N PHE A 117 -5.47 -1.31 8.21
CA PHE A 117 -5.25 -0.77 6.87
C PHE A 117 -3.80 -0.90 6.42
N LYS A 118 -2.83 -0.66 7.32
CA LYS A 118 -1.42 -0.84 7.01
C LYS A 118 -1.11 -2.31 6.74
N MET A 119 -1.56 -3.22 7.59
CA MET A 119 -1.29 -4.65 7.48
C MET A 119 -1.94 -5.25 6.22
N VAL A 120 -3.24 -5.05 6.03
CA VAL A 120 -3.98 -5.60 4.88
C VAL A 120 -3.57 -4.90 3.59
N GLY A 121 -3.45 -3.56 3.61
CA GLY A 121 -3.07 -2.78 2.43
C GLY A 121 -1.68 -3.13 1.90
N SER A 122 -0.69 -3.31 2.79
CA SER A 122 0.64 -3.74 2.36
C SER A 122 0.65 -5.17 1.79
N SER A 123 -0.15 -6.07 2.37
CA SER A 123 -0.30 -7.43 1.85
C SER A 123 -0.94 -7.43 0.45
N LEU A 124 -2.00 -6.63 0.24
CA LEU A 124 -2.65 -6.49 -1.06
C LEU A 124 -1.77 -5.80 -2.10
N THR A 125 -0.95 -4.82 -1.71
CA THR A 125 0.03 -4.22 -2.62
C THR A 125 1.03 -5.26 -3.10
N LYS A 126 1.52 -6.07 -2.18
CA LYS A 126 2.50 -7.13 -2.44
C LYS A 126 1.93 -8.23 -3.33
N SER A 127 0.71 -8.72 -3.04
CA SER A 127 0.04 -9.73 -3.87
C SER A 127 -0.36 -9.18 -5.23
N GLY A 128 -0.83 -7.93 -5.29
CA GLY A 128 -1.21 -7.29 -6.54
C GLY A 128 -0.04 -7.05 -7.49
N SER A 129 1.12 -6.63 -6.99
CA SER A 129 2.33 -6.50 -7.83
C SER A 129 2.86 -7.84 -8.31
N GLU A 130 2.78 -8.89 -7.48
CA GLU A 130 3.12 -10.25 -7.87
C GLU A 130 2.15 -10.78 -8.94
N LEU A 131 0.86 -10.59 -8.76
CA LEU A 131 -0.14 -10.97 -9.74
C LEU A 131 0.10 -10.27 -11.08
N LYS A 132 0.41 -8.98 -11.10
CA LYS A 132 0.75 -8.25 -12.34
C LYS A 132 1.95 -8.88 -13.07
N SER A 133 2.98 -9.30 -12.34
CA SER A 133 4.14 -10.00 -12.93
C SER A 133 3.72 -11.36 -13.49
N ARG A 134 2.96 -12.15 -12.74
CA ARG A 134 2.48 -13.49 -13.17
C ARG A 134 1.59 -13.41 -14.42
N LEU A 135 0.71 -12.42 -14.50
CA LEU A 135 -0.18 -12.21 -15.65
C LEU A 135 0.58 -11.92 -16.95
N ARG A 136 1.81 -11.40 -16.88
CA ARG A 136 2.68 -11.13 -18.02
C ARG A 136 3.55 -12.32 -18.42
N GLY A 137 3.51 -13.41 -17.66
CA GLY A 137 4.36 -14.57 -17.91
C GLY A 137 5.85 -14.21 -17.93
N THR A 138 6.57 -14.61 -18.96
CA THR A 138 8.02 -14.31 -19.10
C THR A 138 8.34 -12.82 -19.21
N SER A 139 7.43 -12.01 -19.80
CA SER A 139 7.58 -10.55 -19.85
C SER A 139 7.51 -9.88 -18.48
N GLY A 140 6.92 -10.55 -17.49
CA GLY A 140 6.88 -10.11 -16.10
C GLY A 140 8.17 -10.37 -15.28
N LEU A 141 9.21 -10.92 -15.89
CA LEU A 141 10.50 -11.25 -15.24
C LEU A 141 11.65 -10.36 -15.72
N VAL A 142 11.43 -9.51 -16.72
CA VAL A 142 12.50 -8.73 -17.36
C VAL A 142 12.81 -7.49 -16.52
N TRP A 143 14.09 -7.32 -16.18
CA TRP A 143 14.58 -6.17 -15.42
C TRP A 143 14.98 -5.00 -16.31
N GLU A 144 15.68 -5.28 -17.41
CA GLU A 144 16.23 -4.28 -18.32
C GLU A 144 16.37 -4.89 -19.73
N SER A 145 15.80 -4.24 -20.73
CA SER A 145 15.93 -4.59 -22.15
C SER A 145 15.28 -3.50 -23.00
N ASN A 146 15.72 -3.35 -24.25
CA ASN A 146 15.10 -2.48 -25.24
C ASN A 146 13.94 -3.18 -25.99
N ASP A 147 13.79 -4.49 -25.83
CA ASP A 147 12.76 -5.29 -26.53
C ASP A 147 11.42 -5.30 -25.77
N PHE A 148 11.37 -4.71 -24.58
CA PHE A 148 10.20 -4.69 -23.71
C PHE A 148 9.72 -3.27 -23.44
N THR A 149 8.43 -3.14 -23.22
CA THR A 149 7.81 -1.85 -22.92
C THR A 149 8.19 -1.34 -21.54
N ALA A 150 8.12 -0.01 -21.36
CA ALA A 150 8.35 0.61 -20.05
C ALA A 150 7.42 0.04 -18.94
N ASP A 151 6.17 -0.32 -19.30
CA ASP A 151 5.18 -0.89 -18.39
C ASP A 151 5.56 -2.32 -17.94
N GLU A 152 6.12 -3.12 -18.84
CA GLU A 152 6.62 -4.46 -18.51
C GLU A 152 7.82 -4.39 -17.56
N LEU A 153 8.79 -3.53 -17.86
CA LEU A 153 9.96 -3.31 -17.00
C LEU A 153 9.56 -2.75 -15.63
N GLU A 154 8.64 -1.77 -15.57
CA GLU A 154 8.17 -1.20 -14.30
C GLU A 154 7.36 -2.23 -13.50
N SER A 155 6.68 -3.16 -14.13
CA SER A 155 5.97 -4.25 -13.45
C SER A 155 6.93 -5.12 -12.62
N THR A 156 8.05 -5.54 -13.20
CA THR A 156 9.08 -6.32 -12.51
C THR A 156 9.76 -5.51 -11.40
N ARG A 157 10.15 -4.27 -11.70
CA ARG A 157 10.77 -3.36 -10.73
C ARG A 157 9.84 -3.05 -9.57
N GLY A 158 8.55 -2.81 -9.86
CA GLY A 158 7.51 -2.59 -8.88
C GLY A 158 7.29 -3.79 -7.97
N TRP A 159 7.22 -4.99 -8.54
CA TRP A 159 7.11 -6.24 -7.78
C TRP A 159 8.25 -6.43 -6.78
N LEU A 160 9.49 -6.19 -7.19
CA LEU A 160 10.65 -6.28 -6.29
C LEU A 160 10.65 -5.19 -5.22
N ARG A 161 10.34 -3.93 -5.59
CA ARG A 161 10.23 -2.81 -4.65
C ARG A 161 9.13 -3.04 -3.60
N ASP A 162 8.00 -3.59 -4.00
CA ASP A 162 6.86 -3.82 -3.14
C ASP A 162 7.09 -4.93 -2.08
N ARG A 163 8.22 -5.65 -2.15
CA ARG A 163 8.64 -6.52 -1.02
C ARG A 163 8.86 -5.71 0.26
N ALA A 164 9.25 -4.45 0.16
CA ALA A 164 9.53 -3.59 1.31
C ALA A 164 8.27 -2.98 1.95
N VAL A 165 7.10 -3.00 1.28
CA VAL A 165 5.88 -2.35 1.81
C VAL A 165 5.37 -2.95 3.12
N THR A 166 5.71 -4.21 3.41
CA THR A 166 5.37 -4.86 4.68
C THR A 166 6.36 -4.56 5.81
N ILE A 167 7.43 -3.81 5.52
CA ILE A 167 8.51 -3.49 6.46
C ILE A 167 8.44 -2.03 6.88
N TYR A 168 8.50 -1.09 5.95
CA TYR A 168 8.49 0.35 6.26
C TYR A 168 7.12 0.82 6.77
N GLY A 169 7.10 1.95 7.48
CA GLY A 169 5.88 2.49 8.10
C GLY A 169 5.32 1.62 9.24
N GLY A 170 6.18 0.80 9.84
CA GLY A 170 5.85 -0.21 10.85
C GLY A 170 5.61 -1.59 10.24
N THR A 171 6.38 -2.59 10.67
CA THR A 171 6.27 -3.95 10.13
C THR A 171 4.90 -4.58 10.41
N ASN A 172 4.53 -5.59 9.65
CA ASN A 172 3.27 -6.30 9.88
C ASN A 172 3.21 -6.91 11.28
N GLU A 173 4.34 -7.38 11.84
CA GLU A 173 4.44 -7.90 13.20
C GLU A 173 4.15 -6.82 14.25
N VAL A 174 4.70 -5.61 14.06
CA VAL A 174 4.38 -4.45 14.92
C VAL A 174 2.91 -4.09 14.83
N GLN A 175 2.31 -4.12 13.63
CA GLN A 175 0.88 -3.86 13.45
C GLN A 175 0.02 -4.93 14.13
N GLN A 176 0.40 -6.20 14.05
CA GLN A 176 -0.27 -7.30 14.75
C GLN A 176 -0.23 -7.11 16.27
N ASN A 177 0.92 -6.73 16.83
CA ASN A 177 1.03 -6.43 18.25
C ASN A 177 0.15 -5.24 18.67
N ILE A 178 0.07 -4.19 17.85
CA ILE A 178 -0.83 -3.06 18.12
C ILE A 178 -2.29 -3.50 18.08
N ILE A 179 -2.67 -4.33 17.10
CA ILE A 179 -4.04 -4.86 16.98
C ILE A 179 -4.35 -5.74 18.20
N ALA A 180 -3.47 -6.68 18.54
CA ALA A 180 -3.65 -7.58 19.66
C ALA A 180 -3.90 -6.81 20.97
N LYS A 181 -3.01 -5.86 21.30
CA LYS A 181 -3.05 -5.15 22.58
C LYS A 181 -4.10 -4.06 22.64
N ARG A 182 -4.25 -3.26 21.57
CA ARG A 182 -5.08 -2.03 21.59
C ARG A 182 -6.47 -2.20 21.01
N VAL A 183 -6.67 -3.17 20.10
CA VAL A 183 -7.97 -3.44 19.47
C VAL A 183 -8.67 -4.59 20.15
N LEU A 184 -7.94 -5.69 20.38
CA LEU A 184 -8.49 -6.92 20.96
C LEU A 184 -8.34 -6.99 22.50
N GLY A 185 -7.50 -6.15 23.12
CA GLY A 185 -7.28 -6.14 24.57
C GLY A 185 -6.59 -7.42 25.08
N LEU A 186 -5.81 -8.09 24.24
CA LEU A 186 -5.09 -9.29 24.63
C LEU A 186 -3.94 -8.94 25.60
N PRO A 187 -3.60 -9.81 26.53
CA PRO A 187 -2.51 -9.60 27.48
C PRO A 187 -1.15 -9.52 26.78
N ASP A 188 -0.16 -8.98 27.51
CA ASP A 188 1.23 -8.88 27.05
C ASP A 188 1.90 -10.27 26.98
#